data_8600ecb135609db9030396169759d93b
#
_entry.id   8600ecb135609db9030396169759d93b
#
_cell.length_a   1.000
_cell.length_b   1.000
_cell.length_c   1.000
_cell.angle_alpha   90.00
_cell.angle_beta   90.00
_cell.angle_gamma   90.00
#
_symmetry.space_group_name_H-M   'P 1'
#
loop_
_entity.id
_entity.type
_entity.pdbx_description
1 polymer ?
#
loop_
_entity_poly.entity_id
_entity_poly.type
_entity_poly.pdbx_seq_one_letter_code
_entity_poly.pdbx_strand_id
1 'polypeptide(L)'
;MLFKHSVLYLFARGLPGIINFLAIAVYTRLLSPEEYGRYSLVVAGVGFFNVVFFQWLRLSLLRFLPTYLKNTRILFSTVLVSFATLMLITGTTGVLLAALWPDPVWQKLLLFSIPLLWTQAWFELNLELQRSRLQPVRYGLMSGMKAVLSLGLGVLIVLWGFGAYGPL
;
A
#
# COMPACT_ATOMS: atom_id res chain seq x y z
N MET A 1 1.06 -25.22 -22.02
CA MET A 1 1.76 -24.49 -20.93
C MET A 1 1.10 -23.14 -20.61
N LEU A 2 0.60 -22.37 -21.56
CA LEU A 2 -0.06 -21.06 -21.37
C LEU A 2 -1.26 -21.10 -20.39
N PHE A 3 -2.12 -22.12 -20.48
CA PHE A 3 -3.31 -22.23 -19.63
C PHE A 3 -3.00 -22.30 -18.13
N LYS A 4 -1.95 -23.06 -17.73
CA LYS A 4 -1.53 -23.14 -16.32
C LYS A 4 -1.06 -21.79 -15.78
N HIS A 5 -0.33 -21.02 -16.57
CA HIS A 5 0.14 -19.68 -16.18
C HIS A 5 -1.02 -18.69 -16.08
N SER A 6 -2.00 -18.76 -16.98
CA SER A 6 -3.18 -17.88 -16.94
C SER A 6 -4.05 -18.14 -15.73
N VAL A 7 -4.29 -19.40 -15.39
CA VAL A 7 -5.04 -19.80 -14.18
C VAL A 7 -4.29 -19.35 -12.92
N LEU A 8 -2.97 -19.55 -12.85
CA LEU A 8 -2.16 -19.10 -11.72
C LEU A 8 -2.21 -17.57 -11.53
N TYR A 9 -2.20 -16.82 -12.64
CA TYR A 9 -2.33 -15.37 -12.64
C TYR A 9 -3.72 -14.92 -12.15
N LEU A 10 -4.77 -15.63 -12.54
CA LEU A 10 -6.14 -15.36 -12.11
C LEU A 10 -6.27 -15.54 -10.59
N PHE A 11 -5.74 -16.63 -10.05
CA PHE A 11 -5.72 -16.88 -8.60
C PHE A 11 -4.83 -15.87 -7.85
N ALA A 12 -3.65 -15.57 -8.39
CA ALA A 12 -2.73 -14.61 -7.77
C ALA A 12 -3.31 -13.18 -7.68
N ARG A 13 -4.20 -12.81 -8.60
CA ARG A 13 -4.91 -11.52 -8.59
C ARG A 13 -6.26 -11.57 -7.87
N GLY A 14 -6.98 -12.67 -7.98
CA GLY A 14 -8.32 -12.81 -7.42
C GLY A 14 -8.30 -12.97 -5.89
N LEU A 15 -7.35 -13.74 -5.36
CA LEU A 15 -7.26 -14.03 -3.94
C LEU A 15 -7.15 -12.77 -3.07
N PRO A 16 -6.26 -11.80 -3.33
CA PRO A 16 -6.21 -10.55 -2.58
C PRO A 16 -7.52 -9.74 -2.68
N GLY A 17 -8.20 -9.79 -3.82
CA GLY A 17 -9.50 -9.13 -4.00
C GLY A 17 -10.58 -9.72 -3.11
N ILE A 18 -10.65 -11.05 -3.02
CA ILE A 18 -11.58 -11.76 -2.13
C ILE A 18 -11.27 -11.44 -0.66
N ILE A 19 -10.00 -11.47 -0.26
CA ILE A 19 -9.60 -11.15 1.11
C ILE A 19 -9.96 -9.69 1.45
N ASN A 20 -9.72 -8.74 0.56
CA ASN A 20 -10.11 -7.35 0.76
C ASN A 20 -11.63 -7.17 0.87
N PHE A 21 -12.41 -7.92 0.09
CA PHE A 21 -13.87 -7.92 0.21
C PHE A 21 -14.32 -8.47 1.58
N LEU A 22 -13.71 -9.56 2.04
CA LEU A 22 -13.95 -10.09 3.39
C LEU A 22 -13.54 -9.09 4.47
N ALA A 23 -12.44 -8.37 4.28
CA ALA A 23 -11.99 -7.32 5.20
C ALA A 23 -13.06 -6.23 5.36
N ILE A 24 -13.68 -5.77 4.27
CA ILE A 24 -14.79 -4.81 4.33
C ILE A 24 -15.95 -5.37 5.17
N ALA A 25 -16.37 -6.61 4.90
CA ALA A 25 -17.47 -7.24 5.63
C ALA A 25 -17.18 -7.42 7.13
N VAL A 26 -15.92 -7.70 7.49
CA VAL A 26 -15.49 -7.85 8.89
C VAL A 26 -15.43 -6.48 9.58
N TYR A 27 -14.77 -5.50 8.97
CA TYR A 27 -14.61 -4.16 9.58
C TYR A 27 -15.93 -3.40 9.71
N THR A 28 -16.87 -3.56 8.78
CA THR A 28 -18.22 -2.97 8.90
C THR A 28 -19.04 -3.55 10.05
N ARG A 29 -18.68 -4.74 10.57
CA ARG A 29 -19.33 -5.36 11.74
C ARG A 29 -18.61 -5.07 13.05
N LEU A 30 -17.30 -4.84 13.00
CA LEU A 30 -16.47 -4.64 14.20
C LEU A 30 -16.35 -3.17 14.59
N LEU A 31 -16.41 -2.26 13.62
CA LEU A 31 -16.26 -0.83 13.85
C LEU A 31 -17.62 -0.15 13.88
N SER A 32 -17.73 0.94 14.65
CA SER A 32 -18.86 1.83 14.53
C SER A 32 -18.90 2.50 13.15
N PRO A 33 -20.06 2.97 12.67
CA PRO A 33 -20.14 3.65 11.37
C PRO A 33 -19.20 4.85 11.25
N GLU A 34 -18.99 5.57 12.35
CA GLU A 34 -18.09 6.73 12.41
C GLU A 34 -16.60 6.31 12.29
N GLU A 35 -16.19 5.27 13.03
CA GLU A 35 -14.83 4.73 12.95
C GLU A 35 -14.52 4.15 11.59
N TYR A 36 -15.46 3.39 11.01
CA TYR A 36 -15.33 2.87 9.65
C TYR A 36 -15.25 3.99 8.61
N GLY A 37 -16.03 5.07 8.79
CA GLY A 37 -15.96 6.25 7.93
C GLY A 37 -14.58 6.92 7.98
N ARG A 38 -14.02 7.11 9.19
CA ARG A 38 -12.67 7.68 9.38
C ARG A 38 -11.60 6.78 8.74
N TYR A 39 -11.64 5.48 9.00
CA TYR A 39 -10.75 4.50 8.38
C TYR A 39 -10.82 4.56 6.84
N SER A 40 -12.02 4.54 6.28
CA SER A 40 -12.22 4.55 4.83
C SER A 40 -11.68 5.82 4.18
N LEU A 41 -11.84 6.98 4.82
CA LEU A 41 -11.30 8.25 4.35
C LEU A 41 -9.77 8.26 4.36
N VAL A 42 -9.14 7.74 5.44
CA VAL A 42 -7.68 7.63 5.51
C VAL A 42 -7.14 6.71 4.43
N VAL A 43 -7.73 5.52 4.25
CA VAL A 43 -7.30 4.57 3.21
C VAL A 43 -7.48 5.13 1.80
N ALA A 44 -8.62 5.80 1.53
CA ALA A 44 -8.85 6.46 0.26
C ALA A 44 -7.84 7.59 0.01
N GLY A 45 -7.55 8.41 1.03
CA GLY A 45 -6.55 9.46 0.96
C GLY A 45 -5.14 8.91 0.70
N VAL A 46 -4.72 7.87 1.44
CA VAL A 46 -3.44 7.19 1.23
C VAL A 46 -3.35 6.63 -0.19
N GLY A 47 -4.41 5.98 -0.68
CA GLY A 47 -4.48 5.47 -2.05
C GLY A 47 -4.33 6.57 -3.09
N PHE A 48 -5.04 7.68 -2.91
CA PHE A 48 -4.96 8.84 -3.79
C PHE A 48 -3.55 9.43 -3.83
N PHE A 49 -2.96 9.72 -2.67
CA PHE A 49 -1.60 10.27 -2.59
C PHE A 49 -0.53 9.30 -3.08
N ASN A 50 -0.73 7.99 -2.88
CA ASN A 50 0.15 6.98 -3.46
C ASN A 50 0.16 7.04 -5.00
N VAL A 51 -1.00 7.19 -5.63
CA VAL A 51 -1.10 7.35 -7.08
C VAL A 51 -0.43 8.66 -7.53
N VAL A 52 -0.75 9.78 -6.90
CA VAL A 52 -0.23 11.11 -7.28
C VAL A 52 1.29 11.18 -7.16
N PHE A 53 1.85 10.71 -6.04
CA PHE A 53 3.27 10.91 -5.74
C PHE A 53 4.16 9.75 -6.17
N PHE A 54 3.70 8.48 -6.12
CA PHE A 54 4.59 7.32 -6.29
C PHE A 54 4.32 6.49 -7.55
N GLN A 55 3.18 6.65 -8.23
CA GLN A 55 2.86 5.84 -9.40
C GLN A 55 3.83 6.06 -10.57
N TRP A 56 4.24 7.31 -10.81
CA TRP A 56 5.20 7.62 -11.87
C TRP A 56 6.55 6.95 -11.65
N LEU A 57 6.97 6.78 -10.40
CA LEU A 57 8.21 6.09 -10.05
C LEU A 57 8.14 4.60 -10.42
N ARG A 58 7.00 3.96 -10.18
CA ARG A 58 6.74 2.56 -10.58
C ARG A 58 6.75 2.40 -12.10
N LEU A 59 6.09 3.31 -12.82
CA LEU A 59 6.07 3.31 -14.28
C LEU A 59 7.46 3.56 -14.88
N SER A 60 8.24 4.45 -14.27
CA SER A 60 9.63 4.68 -14.66
C SER A 60 10.49 3.43 -14.49
N LEU A 61 10.34 2.72 -13.36
CA LEU A 61 11.04 1.46 -13.12
C LEU A 61 10.72 0.43 -14.22
N LEU A 62 9.45 0.24 -14.56
CA LEU A 62 9.03 -0.68 -15.64
C LEU A 62 9.62 -0.30 -16.99
N ARG A 63 9.61 0.98 -17.33
CA ARG A 63 10.06 1.49 -18.61
C ARG A 63 11.57 1.35 -18.78
N PHE A 64 12.33 1.66 -17.74
CA PHE A 64 13.79 1.75 -17.83
C PHE A 64 14.51 0.46 -17.44
N LEU A 65 13.88 -0.46 -16.70
CA LEU A 65 14.50 -1.71 -16.29
C LEU A 65 15.09 -2.51 -17.47
N PRO A 66 14.41 -2.70 -18.62
CA PRO A 66 14.97 -3.41 -19.75
C PRO A 66 16.21 -2.73 -20.36
N THR A 67 16.25 -1.41 -20.35
CA THR A 67 17.35 -0.62 -20.92
C THR A 67 18.60 -0.68 -20.05
N TYR A 68 18.44 -0.73 -18.72
CA TYR A 68 19.52 -0.72 -17.73
C TYR A 68 19.90 -2.10 -17.20
N LEU A 69 19.60 -3.19 -17.92
CA LEU A 69 19.94 -4.56 -17.49
C LEU A 69 21.43 -4.76 -17.20
N LYS A 70 22.31 -4.07 -17.94
CA LYS A 70 23.77 -4.14 -17.74
C LYS A 70 24.26 -3.28 -16.57
N ASN A 71 23.49 -2.28 -16.14
CA ASN A 71 23.88 -1.33 -15.11
C ASN A 71 22.73 -0.98 -14.15
N THR A 72 22.11 -2.03 -13.63
CA THR A 72 20.94 -1.93 -12.74
C THR A 72 21.19 -1.09 -11.48
N ARG A 73 22.45 -0.99 -11.03
CA ARG A 73 22.83 -0.21 -9.85
C ARG A 73 22.47 1.27 -10.00
N ILE A 74 22.71 1.87 -11.18
CA ILE A 74 22.38 3.28 -11.43
C ILE A 74 20.86 3.48 -11.37
N LEU A 75 20.08 2.60 -12.03
CA LEU A 75 18.64 2.69 -12.00
C LEU A 75 18.08 2.59 -10.57
N PHE A 76 18.53 1.58 -9.81
CA PHE A 76 18.06 1.39 -8.43
C PHE A 76 18.46 2.53 -7.51
N SER A 77 19.68 3.08 -7.62
CA SER A 77 20.07 4.23 -6.82
C SER A 77 19.23 5.47 -7.13
N THR A 78 18.94 5.72 -8.40
CA THR A 78 18.06 6.84 -8.82
C THR A 78 16.64 6.65 -8.26
N VAL A 79 16.08 5.45 -8.37
CA VAL A 79 14.76 5.13 -7.83
C VAL A 79 14.71 5.31 -6.30
N LEU A 80 15.75 4.86 -5.59
CA LEU A 80 15.84 5.02 -4.13
C LEU A 80 15.95 6.49 -3.70
N VAL A 81 16.79 7.27 -4.38
CA VAL A 81 16.91 8.70 -4.09
C VAL A 81 15.61 9.42 -4.36
N SER A 82 14.96 9.15 -5.50
CA SER A 82 13.65 9.73 -5.83
C SER A 82 12.59 9.33 -4.81
N PHE A 83 12.58 8.08 -4.37
CA PHE A 83 11.66 7.59 -3.33
C PHE A 83 11.90 8.32 -2.00
N ALA A 84 13.16 8.45 -1.57
CA ALA A 84 13.52 9.17 -0.34
C ALA A 84 13.11 10.66 -0.41
N THR A 85 13.31 11.31 -1.55
CA THR A 85 12.87 12.69 -1.77
C THR A 85 11.36 12.82 -1.64
N LEU A 86 10.59 11.90 -2.24
CA LEU A 86 9.13 11.87 -2.11
C LEU A 86 8.67 11.61 -0.66
N MET A 87 9.38 10.74 0.07
CA MET A 87 9.12 10.53 1.50
C MET A 87 9.30 11.83 2.29
N LEU A 88 10.37 12.59 2.04
CA LEU A 88 10.61 13.87 2.69
C LEU A 88 9.50 14.89 2.36
N ILE A 89 9.14 15.03 1.09
CA ILE A 89 8.08 15.96 0.66
C ILE A 89 6.74 15.58 1.28
N THR A 90 6.32 14.33 1.14
CA THR A 90 5.02 13.88 1.67
C THR A 90 5.00 13.87 3.20
N GLY A 91 6.12 13.57 3.85
CA GLY A 91 6.25 13.59 5.29
C GLY A 91 6.15 14.99 5.85
N THR A 92 6.93 15.93 5.33
CA THR A 92 6.88 17.34 5.77
C THR A 92 5.50 17.96 5.54
N THR A 93 4.92 17.74 4.36
CA THR A 93 3.57 18.22 4.05
C THR A 93 2.52 17.59 4.97
N GLY A 94 2.60 16.27 5.21
CA GLY A 94 1.67 15.55 6.07
C GLY A 94 1.75 15.99 7.54
N VAL A 95 2.96 16.22 8.06
CA VAL A 95 3.17 16.74 9.43
C VAL A 95 2.64 18.16 9.54
N LEU A 96 2.90 19.03 8.57
CA LEU A 96 2.36 20.41 8.57
C LEU A 96 0.84 20.40 8.53
N LEU A 97 0.22 19.59 7.68
CA LEU A 97 -1.24 19.46 7.63
C LEU A 97 -1.81 18.94 8.93
N ALA A 98 -1.17 17.95 9.55
CA ALA A 98 -1.60 17.43 10.85
C ALA A 98 -1.48 18.49 11.95
N ALA A 99 -0.40 19.28 11.97
CA ALA A 99 -0.20 20.35 12.98
C ALA A 99 -1.21 21.49 12.86
N LEU A 100 -1.70 21.76 11.64
CA LEU A 100 -2.70 22.81 11.38
C LEU A 100 -4.15 22.33 11.57
N TRP A 101 -4.36 21.01 11.72
CA TRP A 101 -5.72 20.47 11.83
C TRP A 101 -6.30 20.70 13.23
N PRO A 102 -7.51 21.24 13.36
CA PRO A 102 -8.06 21.62 14.67
C PRO A 102 -8.50 20.43 15.53
N ASP A 103 -8.85 19.29 14.93
CA ASP A 103 -9.34 18.10 15.64
C ASP A 103 -8.20 17.13 15.98
N PRO A 104 -7.95 16.81 17.27
CA PRO A 104 -6.88 15.93 17.70
C PRO A 104 -7.02 14.48 17.20
N VAL A 105 -8.23 14.03 16.89
CA VAL A 105 -8.45 12.69 16.31
C VAL A 105 -7.91 12.64 14.91
N TRP A 106 -8.22 13.63 14.09
CA TRP A 106 -7.73 13.76 12.73
C TRP A 106 -6.23 14.03 12.67
N GLN A 107 -5.67 14.79 13.62
CA GLN A 107 -4.21 14.96 13.73
C GLN A 107 -3.51 13.61 13.84
N LYS A 108 -3.96 12.75 14.74
CA LYS A 108 -3.38 11.40 14.92
C LYS A 108 -3.55 10.54 13.67
N LEU A 109 -4.73 10.53 13.06
CA LEU A 109 -4.99 9.76 11.84
C LEU A 109 -4.10 10.22 10.69
N LEU A 110 -3.92 11.52 10.49
CA LEU A 110 -3.01 12.09 9.49
C LEU A 110 -1.56 11.68 9.75
N LEU A 111 -1.09 11.74 11.01
CA LEU A 111 0.26 11.30 11.35
C LEU A 111 0.47 9.80 11.09
N PHE A 112 -0.52 8.95 11.39
CA PHE A 112 -0.47 7.51 11.08
C PHE A 112 -0.56 7.23 9.58
N SER A 113 -1.23 8.08 8.80
CA SER A 113 -1.34 7.91 7.35
C SER A 113 0.00 8.09 6.62
N ILE A 114 0.96 8.84 7.17
CA ILE A 114 2.27 9.09 6.56
C ILE A 114 3.08 7.78 6.44
N PRO A 115 3.40 7.05 7.53
CA PRO A 115 4.12 5.78 7.41
C PRO A 115 3.31 4.73 6.64
N LEU A 116 1.98 4.75 6.71
CA LEU A 116 1.13 3.88 5.92
C LEU A 116 1.31 4.14 4.42
N LEU A 117 1.33 5.40 3.99
CA LEU A 117 1.60 5.80 2.61
C LEU A 117 2.96 5.29 2.13
N TRP A 118 4.01 5.46 2.93
CA TRP A 118 5.37 5.06 2.57
C TRP A 118 5.52 3.55 2.47
N THR A 119 4.99 2.81 3.44
CA THR A 119 5.04 1.35 3.44
C THR A 119 4.23 0.76 2.28
N GLN A 120 3.06 1.33 1.98
CA GLN A 120 2.27 0.93 0.83
C GLN A 120 2.99 1.23 -0.48
N ALA A 121 3.54 2.44 -0.66
CA ALA A 121 4.27 2.82 -1.87
C ALA A 121 5.51 1.94 -2.08
N TRP A 122 6.26 1.66 -1.02
CA TRP A 122 7.41 0.76 -1.07
C TRP A 122 7.01 -0.67 -1.43
N PHE A 123 5.94 -1.17 -0.83
CA PHE A 123 5.44 -2.49 -1.14
C PHE A 123 5.02 -2.61 -2.61
N GLU A 124 4.28 -1.63 -3.13
CA GLU A 124 3.83 -1.62 -4.52
C GLU A 124 4.99 -1.48 -5.50
N LEU A 125 6.04 -0.73 -5.17
CA LEU A 125 7.27 -0.65 -5.96
C LEU A 125 7.94 -2.03 -6.06
N ASN A 126 8.01 -2.78 -4.96
CA ASN A 126 8.56 -4.13 -4.95
C ASN A 126 7.67 -5.13 -5.72
N LEU A 127 6.35 -5.01 -5.62
CA LEU A 127 5.42 -5.82 -6.42
C LEU A 127 5.63 -5.59 -7.92
N GLU A 128 5.80 -4.34 -8.33
CA GLU A 128 6.02 -3.99 -9.72
C GLU A 128 7.35 -4.54 -10.24
N LEU A 129 8.39 -4.55 -9.40
CA LEU A 129 9.67 -5.19 -9.71
C LEU A 129 9.52 -6.71 -9.95
N GLN A 130 8.73 -7.41 -9.12
CA GLN A 130 8.47 -8.85 -9.32
C GLN A 130 7.67 -9.11 -10.60
N ARG A 131 6.71 -8.22 -10.90
CA ARG A 131 5.92 -8.28 -12.12
C ARG A 131 6.79 -8.07 -13.36
N SER A 132 7.70 -7.09 -13.36
CA SER A 132 8.62 -6.82 -14.46
C SER A 132 9.59 -7.97 -14.74
N ARG A 133 9.93 -8.75 -13.71
CA ARG A 133 10.75 -9.97 -13.81
C ARG A 133 9.97 -11.21 -14.20
N LEU A 134 8.68 -11.10 -14.54
CA LEU A 134 7.80 -12.21 -14.91
C LEU A 134 7.76 -13.33 -13.85
N GLN A 135 7.74 -12.97 -12.56
CA GLN A 135 7.68 -13.90 -11.44
C GLN A 135 6.29 -13.93 -10.79
N PRO A 136 5.28 -14.55 -11.44
CA PRO A 136 3.88 -14.50 -11.00
C PRO A 136 3.64 -15.15 -9.63
N VAL A 137 4.38 -16.20 -9.31
CA VAL A 137 4.27 -16.91 -8.02
C VAL A 137 4.69 -16.00 -6.87
N ARG A 138 5.84 -15.32 -7.01
CA ARG A 138 6.32 -14.37 -5.98
C ARG A 138 5.39 -13.19 -5.83
N TYR A 139 4.91 -12.65 -6.93
CA TYR A 139 3.90 -11.59 -6.93
C TYR A 139 2.64 -12.01 -6.16
N GLY A 140 2.09 -13.20 -6.48
CA GLY A 140 0.90 -13.73 -5.83
C GLY A 140 1.10 -14.01 -4.34
N LEU A 141 2.25 -14.59 -3.95
CA LEU A 141 2.60 -14.80 -2.55
C LEU A 141 2.71 -13.48 -1.78
N MET A 142 3.45 -12.51 -2.29
CA MET A 142 3.60 -11.22 -1.62
C MET A 142 2.26 -10.50 -1.45
N SER A 143 1.44 -10.43 -2.49
CA SER A 143 0.14 -9.75 -2.43
C SER A 143 -0.87 -10.50 -1.56
N GLY A 144 -0.88 -11.84 -1.62
CA GLY A 144 -1.72 -12.68 -0.76
C GLY A 144 -1.32 -12.59 0.71
N MET A 145 -0.03 -12.70 1.02
CA MET A 145 0.46 -12.53 2.40
C MET A 145 0.13 -11.14 2.95
N LYS A 146 0.32 -10.08 2.17
CA LYS A 146 -0.07 -8.73 2.58
C LYS A 146 -1.55 -8.69 2.95
N ALA A 147 -2.43 -9.22 2.10
CA ALA A 147 -3.87 -9.17 2.33
C ALA A 147 -4.26 -9.95 3.60
N VAL A 148 -3.70 -11.15 3.80
CA VAL A 148 -3.96 -11.98 5.01
C VAL A 148 -3.42 -11.31 6.26
N LEU A 149 -2.19 -10.80 6.22
CA LEU A 149 -1.58 -10.13 7.38
C LEU A 149 -2.31 -8.82 7.72
N SER A 150 -2.66 -8.02 6.71
CA SER A 150 -3.42 -6.78 6.91
C SER A 150 -4.79 -7.05 7.55
N LEU A 151 -5.53 -8.06 7.04
CA LEU A 151 -6.79 -8.45 7.65
C LEU A 151 -6.62 -8.99 9.07
N GLY A 152 -5.68 -9.93 9.25
CA GLY A 152 -5.46 -10.60 10.55
C GLY A 152 -5.00 -9.62 11.63
N LEU A 153 -3.98 -8.82 11.36
CA LEU A 153 -3.46 -7.81 12.28
C LEU A 153 -4.51 -6.71 12.53
N GLY A 154 -5.20 -6.24 11.48
CA GLY A 154 -6.24 -5.24 11.62
C GLY A 154 -7.37 -5.70 12.55
N VAL A 155 -7.86 -6.93 12.39
CA VAL A 155 -8.88 -7.52 13.27
C VAL A 155 -8.37 -7.64 14.70
N LEU A 156 -7.16 -8.15 14.91
CA LEU A 156 -6.56 -8.27 16.24
C LEU A 156 -6.48 -6.93 16.97
N ILE A 157 -6.03 -5.87 16.29
CA ILE A 157 -5.86 -4.56 16.89
C ILE A 157 -7.23 -3.91 17.17
N VAL A 158 -8.24 -4.13 16.31
CA VAL A 158 -9.62 -3.70 16.59
C VAL A 158 -10.18 -4.39 17.84
N LEU A 159 -9.96 -5.71 17.99
CA LEU A 159 -10.39 -6.46 19.16
C LEU A 159 -9.70 -6.01 20.47
N TRP A 160 -8.50 -5.44 20.38
CA TRP A 160 -7.79 -4.82 21.50
C TRP A 160 -8.31 -3.43 21.86
N GLY A 161 -9.33 -2.93 21.17
CA GLY A 161 -10.00 -1.66 21.50
C GLY A 161 -9.39 -0.41 20.87
N PHE A 162 -8.52 -0.56 19.85
CA PHE A 162 -7.93 0.58 19.15
C PHE A 162 -8.85 1.17 18.06
N GLY A 163 -10.08 0.66 17.88
CA GLY A 163 -11.07 1.20 16.95
C GLY A 163 -10.54 1.38 15.53
N ALA A 164 -10.72 2.57 14.96
CA ALA A 164 -10.33 2.91 13.59
C ALA A 164 -8.81 2.77 13.29
N TYR A 165 -7.96 2.73 14.32
CA TYR A 165 -6.50 2.56 14.14
C TYR A 165 -6.10 1.11 13.86
N GLY A 166 -6.98 0.14 14.16
CA GLY A 166 -6.70 -1.28 13.97
C GLY A 166 -6.45 -1.68 12.52
N PRO A 167 -7.32 -1.31 11.58
CA PRO A 167 -7.16 -1.69 10.19
C PRO A 167 -6.18 -0.80 9.39
N LEU A 168 -5.66 0.31 9.97
CA LEU A 168 -4.63 1.16 9.37
C LEU A 168 -3.24 0.58 9.55
#